data_097b261ae57124b0d1260c09c5a623bb
#
_entry.id   097b261ae57124b0d1260c09c5a623bb
#
_cell.length_a   1.000
_cell.length_b   1.000
_cell.length_c   1.000
_cell.angle_alpha   90.00
_cell.angle_beta   90.00
_cell.angle_gamma   90.00
#
_symmetry.space_group_name_H-M   'P 1'
#
loop_
_entity.id
_entity.type
_entity.pdbx_description
1 polymer ?
#
loop_
_entity_poly.entity_id
_entity_poly.type
_entity_poly.pdbx_seq_one_letter_code
_entity_poly.pdbx_strand_id
1 'polypeptide(L)'
;RYFMPILFVIIVILAIWAASLSGAWDGYKTFLFKFDFNELRNPQTIRNAFTQAFFSLSLGIGIMVTYASYLNKKSNLPKLSISVASLDTLVGLMAGLITFPIVLTFGLSDAISESTVGALFISIPTGLGSYGAAGRIVAVAFFALAYIAAITSSVSLLEVPVSSLMDK
;
A
#
# COMPACT_ATOMS: atom_id res chain seq x y z
N ARG A 1 -14.23 11.41 -6.31
CA ARG A 1 -14.84 10.43 -7.23
C ARG A 1 -13.87 9.99 -8.32
N TYR A 2 -13.02 10.90 -8.86
CA TYR A 2 -12.07 10.60 -9.95
C TYR A 2 -10.67 10.23 -9.46
N PHE A 3 -10.26 10.67 -8.28
CA PHE A 3 -8.90 10.46 -7.76
C PHE A 3 -8.56 8.98 -7.51
N MET A 4 -9.47 8.20 -6.93
CA MET A 4 -9.23 6.77 -6.67
C MET A 4 -8.99 5.94 -7.95
N PRO A 5 -9.81 6.06 -9.03
CA PRO A 5 -9.49 5.41 -10.29
C PRO A 5 -8.16 5.87 -10.89
N ILE A 6 -7.82 7.17 -10.82
CA ILE A 6 -6.56 7.69 -11.34
C ILE A 6 -5.38 7.07 -10.56
N LEU A 7 -5.48 7.02 -9.24
CA LEU A 7 -4.49 6.37 -8.37
C LEU A 7 -4.27 4.91 -8.79
N PHE A 8 -5.34 4.16 -8.97
CA PHE A 8 -5.23 2.76 -9.39
C PHE A 8 -4.56 2.61 -10.76
N VAL A 9 -4.92 3.45 -11.74
CA VAL A 9 -4.29 3.46 -13.08
C VAL A 9 -2.79 3.72 -12.99
N ILE A 10 -2.36 4.66 -12.15
CA ILE A 10 -0.94 4.97 -12.03
C ILE A 10 -0.18 3.86 -11.30
N ILE A 11 -0.77 3.21 -10.30
CA ILE A 11 -0.17 2.01 -9.69
C ILE A 11 0.02 0.92 -10.75
N VAL A 12 -0.96 0.69 -11.63
CA VAL A 12 -0.83 -0.28 -12.73
C VAL A 12 0.28 0.11 -13.71
N ILE A 13 0.35 1.38 -14.10
CA ILE A 13 1.43 1.88 -14.98
C ILE A 13 2.80 1.68 -14.33
N LEU A 14 2.93 1.99 -13.04
CA LEU A 14 4.16 1.77 -12.27
C LEU A 14 4.54 0.29 -12.18
N ALA A 15 3.56 -0.60 -12.00
CA ALA A 15 3.80 -2.03 -11.96
C ALA A 15 4.30 -2.56 -13.32
N ILE A 16 3.71 -2.11 -14.42
CA ILE A 16 4.16 -2.46 -15.78
C ILE A 16 5.58 -1.92 -16.04
N TRP A 17 5.84 -0.69 -15.62
CA TRP A 17 7.17 -0.11 -15.74
C TRP A 17 8.19 -0.87 -14.89
N ALA A 18 7.89 -1.19 -13.63
CA ALA A 18 8.76 -1.97 -12.76
C ALA A 18 9.06 -3.37 -13.33
N ALA A 19 8.09 -3.98 -14.04
CA ALA A 19 8.29 -5.25 -14.73
C ALA A 19 9.28 -5.17 -15.90
N SER A 20 9.52 -3.99 -16.47
CA SER A 20 10.48 -3.77 -17.55
C SER A 20 11.94 -3.61 -17.06
N LEU A 21 12.16 -3.56 -15.75
CA LEU A 21 13.49 -3.42 -15.17
C LEU A 21 14.32 -4.70 -15.33
N SER A 22 15.63 -4.55 -15.51
CA SER A 22 16.56 -5.67 -15.69
C SER A 22 16.57 -6.67 -14.52
N GLY A 23 16.39 -6.19 -13.29
CA GLY A 23 16.29 -7.01 -12.06
C GLY A 23 14.88 -7.41 -11.66
N ALA A 24 13.86 -7.15 -12.50
CA ALA A 24 12.47 -7.39 -12.16
C ALA A 24 12.19 -8.86 -11.83
N TRP A 25 12.77 -9.77 -12.59
CA TRP A 25 12.57 -11.19 -12.38
C TRP A 25 13.08 -11.69 -11.02
N ASP A 26 14.22 -11.24 -10.58
CA ASP A 26 14.76 -11.57 -9.25
C ASP A 26 13.94 -10.92 -8.14
N GLY A 27 13.42 -9.71 -8.37
CA GLY A 27 12.45 -9.05 -7.51
C GLY A 27 11.20 -9.89 -7.31
N TYR A 28 10.61 -10.37 -8.38
CA TYR A 28 9.42 -11.21 -8.32
C TYR A 28 9.67 -12.57 -7.68
N LYS A 29 10.81 -13.20 -7.98
CA LYS A 29 11.20 -14.44 -7.29
C LYS A 29 11.31 -14.24 -5.79
N THR A 30 11.93 -13.15 -5.36
CA THR A 30 12.12 -12.85 -3.94
C THR A 30 10.78 -12.56 -3.27
N PHE A 31 9.90 -11.79 -3.90
CA PHE A 31 8.62 -11.39 -3.32
C PHE A 31 7.59 -12.53 -3.31
N LEU A 32 7.47 -13.29 -4.41
CA LEU A 32 6.38 -14.25 -4.60
C LEU A 32 6.76 -15.69 -4.27
N PHE A 33 8.04 -16.07 -4.43
CA PHE A 33 8.44 -17.48 -4.37
C PHE A 33 9.45 -17.80 -3.27
N LYS A 34 10.06 -16.79 -2.63
CA LYS A 34 10.98 -17.04 -1.53
C LYS A 34 10.21 -17.19 -0.21
N PHE A 35 9.59 -18.35 -0.03
CA PHE A 35 8.87 -18.66 1.20
C PHE A 35 9.82 -19.31 2.21
N ASP A 36 9.90 -18.73 3.41
CA ASP A 36 10.53 -19.36 4.56
C ASP A 36 9.43 -19.80 5.54
N PHE A 37 9.17 -21.10 5.56
CA PHE A 37 8.17 -21.69 6.47
C PHE A 37 8.57 -21.57 7.95
N ASN A 38 9.84 -21.36 8.26
CA ASN A 38 10.28 -21.16 9.65
C ASN A 38 9.80 -19.81 10.18
N GLU A 39 9.70 -18.79 9.31
CA GLU A 39 9.17 -17.48 9.68
C GLU A 39 7.68 -17.53 10.06
N LEU A 40 6.91 -18.49 9.56
CA LEU A 40 5.52 -18.69 10.00
C LEU A 40 5.40 -19.17 11.45
N ARG A 41 6.48 -19.73 12.02
CA ARG A 41 6.53 -20.15 13.41
C ARG A 41 7.09 -19.07 14.33
N ASN A 42 7.61 -18.00 13.76
CA ASN A 42 8.16 -16.87 14.50
C ASN A 42 7.00 -16.01 15.07
N PRO A 43 6.83 -15.92 16.40
CA PRO A 43 5.75 -15.13 16.99
C PRO A 43 5.80 -13.65 16.61
N GLN A 44 7.00 -13.13 16.34
CA GLN A 44 7.19 -11.75 15.91
C GLN A 44 6.59 -11.50 14.52
N THR A 45 6.81 -12.40 13.56
CA THR A 45 6.26 -12.34 12.21
C THR A 45 4.74 -12.39 12.23
N ILE A 46 4.17 -13.30 13.03
CA ILE A 46 2.73 -13.41 13.22
C ILE A 46 2.15 -12.12 13.80
N ARG A 47 2.78 -11.59 14.86
CA ARG A 47 2.35 -10.34 15.49
C ARG A 47 2.40 -9.17 14.50
N ASN A 48 3.47 -9.04 13.73
CA ASN A 48 3.63 -7.98 12.74
C ASN A 48 2.57 -8.10 11.63
N ALA A 49 2.26 -9.30 11.17
CA ALA A 49 1.22 -9.54 10.17
C ALA A 49 -0.17 -9.12 10.69
N PHE A 50 -0.52 -9.50 11.92
CA PHE A 50 -1.77 -9.03 12.54
C PHE A 50 -1.81 -7.52 12.69
N THR A 51 -0.74 -6.91 13.22
CA THR A 51 -0.64 -5.45 13.37
C THR A 51 -0.83 -4.74 12.04
N GLN A 52 -0.17 -5.23 10.98
CA GLN A 52 -0.31 -4.68 9.64
C GLN A 52 -1.74 -4.81 9.09
N ALA A 53 -2.38 -5.97 9.26
CA ALA A 53 -3.75 -6.19 8.82
C ALA A 53 -4.74 -5.26 9.56
N PHE A 54 -4.60 -5.11 10.87
CA PHE A 54 -5.40 -4.19 11.66
C PHE A 54 -5.21 -2.73 11.24
N PHE A 55 -3.97 -2.33 10.99
CA PHE A 55 -3.65 -0.98 10.56
C PHE A 55 -4.18 -0.69 9.14
N SER A 56 -3.94 -1.58 8.18
CA SER A 56 -4.33 -1.41 6.78
C SER A 56 -5.85 -1.36 6.61
N LEU A 57 -6.57 -2.25 7.29
CA LEU A 57 -8.04 -2.29 7.27
C LEU A 57 -8.68 -1.27 8.24
N SER A 58 -7.87 -0.44 8.92
CA SER A 58 -8.36 0.54 9.90
C SER A 58 -9.25 -0.06 11.00
N LEU A 59 -8.93 -1.28 11.41
CA LEU A 59 -9.64 -1.97 12.49
C LEU A 59 -9.16 -1.46 13.86
N GLY A 60 -10.07 -1.29 14.80
CA GLY A 60 -9.75 -0.84 16.16
C GLY A 60 -9.65 0.69 16.33
N ILE A 61 -9.63 1.48 15.26
CA ILE A 61 -9.56 2.96 15.30
C ILE A 61 -10.98 3.60 15.19
N GLY A 62 -12.00 2.78 14.97
CA GLY A 62 -13.39 3.26 14.85
C GLY A 62 -13.81 3.64 13.42
N ILE A 63 -12.89 3.79 12.47
CA ILE A 63 -13.19 4.22 11.09
C ILE A 63 -14.20 3.29 10.42
N MET A 64 -13.98 1.97 10.50
CA MET A 64 -14.90 0.99 9.90
C MET A 64 -16.28 1.00 10.54
N VAL A 65 -16.37 1.25 11.86
CA VAL A 65 -17.64 1.37 12.57
C VAL A 65 -18.38 2.63 12.12
N THR A 66 -17.68 3.77 12.02
CA THR A 66 -18.23 5.03 11.54
C THR A 66 -18.75 4.91 10.11
N TYR A 67 -17.98 4.32 9.19
CA TYR A 67 -18.44 4.11 7.82
C TYR A 67 -19.60 3.10 7.73
N ALA A 68 -19.60 2.07 8.57
CA ALA A 68 -20.71 1.13 8.62
C ALA A 68 -22.03 1.78 9.10
N SER A 69 -21.96 2.80 9.96
CA SER A 69 -23.14 3.54 10.43
C SER A 69 -23.84 4.33 9.31
N TYR A 70 -23.09 4.75 8.28
CA TYR A 70 -23.63 5.46 7.11
C TYR A 70 -24.24 4.54 6.06
N LEU A 71 -24.08 3.23 6.20
CA LEU A 71 -24.62 2.28 5.24
C LEU A 71 -26.14 2.12 5.39
N ASN A 72 -26.79 1.89 4.25
CA ASN A 72 -28.21 1.54 4.27
C ASN A 72 -28.43 0.21 5.01
N LYS A 73 -29.51 0.10 5.81
CA LYS A 73 -29.90 -1.12 6.55
C LYS A 73 -30.03 -2.37 5.67
N LYS A 74 -30.23 -2.21 4.35
CA LYS A 74 -30.29 -3.30 3.36
C LYS A 74 -28.92 -3.74 2.83
N SER A 75 -27.84 -3.08 3.22
CA SER A 75 -26.49 -3.39 2.73
C SER A 75 -25.99 -4.74 3.27
N ASN A 76 -25.39 -5.53 2.39
CA ASN A 76 -24.81 -6.83 2.76
C ASN A 76 -23.40 -6.59 3.33
N LEU A 77 -23.28 -6.46 4.66
CA LEU A 77 -22.01 -6.20 5.35
C LEU A 77 -20.92 -7.26 5.08
N PRO A 78 -21.20 -8.58 5.14
CA PRO A 78 -20.18 -9.59 4.82
C PRO A 78 -19.60 -9.42 3.42
N LYS A 79 -20.43 -9.17 2.41
CA LYS A 79 -19.96 -8.97 1.03
C LYS A 79 -19.09 -7.72 0.91
N LEU A 80 -19.48 -6.63 1.57
CA LEU A 80 -18.70 -5.38 1.58
C LEU A 80 -17.35 -5.58 2.27
N SER A 81 -17.32 -6.25 3.43
CA SER A 81 -16.09 -6.53 4.17
C SER A 81 -15.11 -7.37 3.36
N ILE A 82 -15.57 -8.42 2.69
CA ILE A 82 -14.74 -9.24 1.81
C ILE A 82 -14.21 -8.40 0.64
N SER A 83 -15.05 -7.54 0.04
CA SER A 83 -14.62 -6.67 -1.06
C SER A 83 -13.54 -5.69 -0.63
N VAL A 84 -13.69 -5.06 0.55
CA VAL A 84 -12.69 -4.14 1.10
C VAL A 84 -11.38 -4.86 1.37
N ALA A 85 -11.41 -6.00 2.07
CA ALA A 85 -10.21 -6.78 2.36
C ALA A 85 -9.51 -7.27 1.09
N SER A 86 -10.27 -7.70 0.07
CA SER A 86 -9.70 -8.15 -1.20
C SER A 86 -9.03 -7.01 -1.97
N LEU A 87 -9.65 -5.83 -2.01
CA LEU A 87 -9.06 -4.65 -2.66
C LEU A 87 -7.83 -4.15 -1.92
N ASP A 88 -7.84 -4.12 -0.59
CA ASP A 88 -6.69 -3.77 0.24
C ASP A 88 -5.50 -4.71 -0.04
N THR A 89 -5.76 -6.02 -0.01
CA THR A 89 -4.74 -7.04 -0.34
C THR A 89 -4.21 -6.88 -1.76
N LEU A 90 -5.08 -6.61 -2.75
CA LEU A 90 -4.68 -6.40 -4.14
C LEU A 90 -3.74 -5.20 -4.28
N VAL A 91 -4.07 -4.07 -3.66
CA VAL A 91 -3.23 -2.87 -3.69
C VAL A 91 -1.89 -3.14 -2.99
N GLY A 92 -1.88 -3.83 -1.85
CA GLY A 92 -0.66 -4.25 -1.16
C GLY A 92 0.24 -5.15 -2.02
N LEU A 93 -0.34 -6.14 -2.71
CA LEU A 93 0.39 -6.99 -3.65
C LEU A 93 0.98 -6.18 -4.81
N MET A 94 0.21 -5.26 -5.39
CA MET A 94 0.70 -4.38 -6.45
C MET A 94 1.85 -3.49 -5.97
N ALA A 95 1.77 -2.95 -4.77
CA ALA A 95 2.86 -2.18 -4.17
C ALA A 95 4.13 -3.04 -4.02
N GLY A 96 4.02 -4.29 -3.60
CA GLY A 96 5.14 -5.25 -3.57
C GLY A 96 5.72 -5.52 -4.95
N LEU A 97 4.87 -5.74 -5.96
CA LEU A 97 5.28 -5.95 -7.36
C LEU A 97 5.99 -4.73 -7.97
N ILE A 98 5.82 -3.55 -7.43
CA ILE A 98 6.55 -2.34 -7.81
C ILE A 98 7.86 -2.24 -7.05
N THR A 99 7.80 -2.38 -5.73
CA THR A 99 8.92 -2.08 -4.83
C THR A 99 10.06 -3.09 -4.96
N PHE A 100 9.78 -4.40 -4.96
CA PHE A 100 10.82 -5.42 -5.00
C PHE A 100 11.69 -5.40 -6.25
N PRO A 101 11.14 -5.27 -7.48
CA PRO A 101 11.97 -5.08 -8.67
C PRO A 101 12.88 -3.84 -8.60
N ILE A 102 12.35 -2.72 -8.12
CA ILE A 102 13.13 -1.49 -7.98
C ILE A 102 14.29 -1.70 -7.01
N VAL A 103 14.00 -2.25 -5.84
CA VAL A 103 14.99 -2.49 -4.79
C VAL A 103 16.13 -3.37 -5.25
N LEU A 104 15.82 -4.50 -5.88
CA LEU A 104 16.85 -5.44 -6.34
C LEU A 104 17.60 -4.93 -7.58
N THR A 105 16.93 -4.21 -8.48
CA THR A 105 17.60 -3.62 -9.65
C THR A 105 18.62 -2.57 -9.24
N PHE A 106 18.33 -1.78 -8.21
CA PHE A 106 19.19 -0.67 -7.77
C PHE A 106 20.05 -1.00 -6.54
N GLY A 107 20.02 -2.23 -6.04
CA GLY A 107 20.83 -2.66 -4.89
C GLY A 107 20.47 -1.96 -3.58
N LEU A 108 19.20 -1.59 -3.38
CA LEU A 108 18.72 -0.80 -2.25
C LEU A 108 18.26 -1.66 -1.06
N SER A 109 18.66 -2.92 -1.00
CA SER A 109 18.24 -3.88 0.04
C SER A 109 18.53 -3.40 1.46
N ASP A 110 19.67 -2.74 1.67
CA ASP A 110 20.09 -2.25 2.98
C ASP A 110 19.24 -1.05 3.45
N ALA A 111 18.85 -0.19 2.51
CA ALA A 111 17.99 0.96 2.83
C ALA A 111 16.57 0.58 3.27
N ILE A 112 16.11 -0.63 2.90
CA ILE A 112 14.80 -1.15 3.28
C ILE A 112 14.82 -1.86 4.62
N SER A 113 15.93 -2.51 4.97
CA SER A 113 16.04 -3.26 6.21
C SER A 113 15.90 -2.38 7.45
N GLU A 114 16.22 -1.08 7.35
CA GLU A 114 16.19 -0.15 8.47
C GLU A 114 14.85 0.56 8.68
N SER A 115 14.07 0.78 7.63
CA SER A 115 12.80 1.53 7.73
C SER A 115 11.90 1.36 6.52
N THR A 116 10.61 1.03 6.74
CA THR A 116 9.57 1.04 5.69
C THR A 116 9.42 2.42 5.03
N VAL A 117 9.61 3.50 5.81
CA VAL A 117 9.60 4.89 5.31
C VAL A 117 10.80 5.12 4.41
N GLY A 118 12.00 4.63 4.79
CA GLY A 118 13.20 4.68 3.97
C GLY A 118 13.02 3.94 2.64
N ALA A 119 12.38 2.78 2.64
CA ALA A 119 12.06 2.05 1.42
C ALA A 119 11.24 2.91 0.43
N LEU A 120 10.20 3.59 0.92
CA LEU A 120 9.32 4.37 0.07
C LEU A 120 9.96 5.70 -0.39
N PHE A 121 10.53 6.46 0.54
CA PHE A 121 10.97 7.84 0.27
C PHE A 121 12.42 7.96 -0.21
N ILE A 122 13.24 6.95 -0.05
CA ILE A 122 14.63 6.94 -0.50
C ILE A 122 14.80 6.04 -1.73
N SER A 123 14.29 4.79 -1.64
CA SER A 123 14.54 3.79 -2.68
C SER A 123 13.83 4.13 -3.99
N ILE A 124 12.57 4.55 -3.93
CA ILE A 124 11.81 4.85 -5.14
C ILE A 124 12.36 6.07 -5.89
N PRO A 125 12.62 7.24 -5.26
CA PRO A 125 13.21 8.37 -5.95
C PRO A 125 14.62 8.07 -6.50
N THR A 126 15.44 7.35 -5.74
CA THR A 126 16.79 6.99 -6.15
C THR A 126 16.76 6.08 -7.38
N GLY A 127 15.93 5.05 -7.33
CA GLY A 127 15.72 4.12 -8.44
C GLY A 127 15.20 4.82 -9.69
N LEU A 128 14.14 5.62 -9.54
CA LEU A 128 13.56 6.38 -10.65
C LEU A 128 14.47 7.47 -11.18
N GLY A 129 15.28 8.09 -10.32
CA GLY A 129 16.23 9.15 -10.70
C GLY A 129 17.28 8.69 -11.71
N SER A 130 17.68 7.42 -11.68
CA SER A 130 18.65 6.83 -12.60
C SER A 130 18.13 6.71 -14.06
N TYR A 131 16.81 6.79 -14.27
CA TYR A 131 16.15 6.78 -15.59
C TYR A 131 15.99 8.18 -16.22
N GLY A 132 16.72 9.18 -15.74
CA GLY A 132 16.72 10.53 -16.30
C GLY A 132 15.37 11.24 -16.19
N ALA A 133 14.97 11.97 -17.26
CA ALA A 133 13.76 12.79 -17.24
C ALA A 133 12.46 11.96 -17.07
N ALA A 134 12.38 10.82 -17.70
CA ALA A 134 11.21 9.93 -17.60
C ALA A 134 11.02 9.41 -16.16
N GLY A 135 12.09 8.98 -15.52
CA GLY A 135 12.04 8.53 -14.13
C GLY A 135 11.62 9.62 -13.15
N ARG A 136 12.05 10.87 -13.37
CA ARG A 136 11.63 12.02 -12.55
C ARG A 136 10.12 12.30 -12.66
N ILE A 137 9.56 12.22 -13.87
CA ILE A 137 8.12 12.40 -14.09
C ILE A 137 7.34 11.33 -13.34
N VAL A 138 7.77 10.08 -13.43
CA VAL A 138 7.15 8.96 -12.71
C VAL A 138 7.27 9.14 -11.19
N ALA A 139 8.42 9.58 -10.68
CA ALA A 139 8.60 9.89 -9.26
C ALA A 139 7.63 10.98 -8.77
N VAL A 140 7.51 12.08 -9.51
CA VAL A 140 6.57 13.16 -9.18
C VAL A 140 5.12 12.65 -9.17
N ALA A 141 4.73 11.86 -10.17
CA ALA A 141 3.41 11.26 -10.24
C ALA A 141 3.15 10.32 -9.03
N PHE A 142 4.12 9.47 -8.69
CA PHE A 142 4.03 8.58 -7.54
C PHE A 142 3.84 9.35 -6.22
N PHE A 143 4.66 10.37 -5.96
CA PHE A 143 4.54 11.14 -4.71
C PHE A 143 3.28 12.02 -4.67
N ALA A 144 2.85 12.57 -5.80
CA ALA A 144 1.57 13.29 -5.88
C ALA A 144 0.40 12.37 -5.50
N LEU A 145 0.45 11.12 -5.94
CA LEU A 145 -0.58 10.12 -5.57
C LEU A 145 -0.49 9.69 -4.13
N ALA A 146 0.71 9.43 -3.61
CA ALA A 146 0.92 9.11 -2.22
C ALA A 146 0.39 10.24 -1.31
N TYR A 147 0.59 11.50 -1.71
CA TYR A 147 0.06 12.67 -1.03
C TYR A 147 -1.48 12.71 -1.04
N ILE A 148 -2.11 12.47 -2.21
CA ILE A 148 -3.57 12.40 -2.31
C ILE A 148 -4.13 11.26 -1.46
N ALA A 149 -3.49 10.09 -1.48
CA ALA A 149 -3.87 8.95 -0.66
C ALA A 149 -3.77 9.28 0.84
N ALA A 150 -2.70 9.95 1.26
CA ALA A 150 -2.51 10.39 2.65
C ALA A 150 -3.59 11.38 3.09
N ILE A 151 -3.97 12.35 2.24
CA ILE A 151 -5.07 13.29 2.54
C ILE A 151 -6.39 12.54 2.72
N THR A 152 -6.72 11.60 1.83
CA THR A 152 -7.97 10.83 1.95
C THR A 152 -8.01 10.00 3.22
N SER A 153 -6.89 9.42 3.63
CA SER A 153 -6.77 8.70 4.91
C SER A 153 -6.93 9.64 6.12
N SER A 154 -6.34 10.84 6.05
CA SER A 154 -6.46 11.85 7.11
C SER A 154 -7.92 12.32 7.28
N VAL A 155 -8.65 12.51 6.19
CA VAL A 155 -10.09 12.86 6.24
C VAL A 155 -10.88 11.73 6.90
N SER A 156 -10.58 10.47 6.58
CA SER A 156 -11.23 9.31 7.19
C SER A 156 -10.99 9.21 8.71
N LEU A 157 -9.78 9.55 9.15
CA LEU A 157 -9.45 9.61 10.57
C LEU A 157 -10.19 10.73 11.31
N LEU A 158 -10.36 11.90 10.68
CA LEU A 158 -11.10 13.02 11.25
C LEU A 158 -12.60 12.76 11.32
N GLU A 159 -13.16 11.95 10.46
CA GLU A 159 -14.58 11.60 10.46
C GLU A 159 -15.03 10.90 11.76
N VAL A 160 -14.14 10.13 12.38
CA VAL A 160 -14.47 9.41 13.63
C VAL A 160 -14.85 10.34 14.79
N PRO A 161 -13.99 11.31 15.19
CA PRO A 161 -14.36 12.26 16.23
C PRO A 161 -15.52 13.17 15.82
N VAL A 162 -15.62 13.57 14.54
CA VAL A 162 -16.70 14.42 14.05
C VAL A 162 -18.05 13.71 14.18
N SER A 163 -18.17 12.47 13.69
CA SER A 163 -19.41 11.70 13.82
C SER A 163 -19.80 11.48 15.27
N SER A 164 -18.83 11.18 16.15
CA SER A 164 -19.07 11.00 17.58
C SER A 164 -19.57 12.27 18.29
N LEU A 165 -19.18 13.45 17.81
CA LEU A 165 -19.65 14.74 18.33
C LEU A 165 -21.02 15.12 17.80
N MET A 166 -21.36 14.70 16.57
CA MET A 166 -22.64 14.99 15.94
C MET A 166 -23.78 14.09 16.44
N ASP A 167 -23.47 12.89 16.95
CA ASP A 167 -24.44 11.93 17.50
C ASP A 167 -24.90 12.30 18.93
N LYS A 168 -24.52 13.45 19.46
CA LYS A 168 -25.01 14.03 20.73
C LYS A 168 -26.14 15.03 20.46
#